data_d124390e39db794fd716aeb382c21931
#
_entry.id   d124390e39db794fd716aeb382c21931
#
_cell.length_a   1.000
_cell.length_b   1.000
_cell.length_c   1.000
_cell.angle_alpha   90.00
_cell.angle_beta   90.00
_cell.angle_gamma   90.00
#
_symmetry.space_group_name_H-M   'P 1'
#
loop_
_entity.id
_entity.type
_entity.pdbx_description
1 polymer ?
#
loop_
_entity_poly.entity_id
_entity_poly.type
_entity_poly.pdbx_seq_one_letter_code
_entity_poly.pdbx_strand_id
1 'polypeptide(L)'
;MSKLFFRYGAMNSGKSTAMLQVAHNYEERDQSVVLVKSSVDTKGDDQIVSRLGVTRRADLLLSPGQDLRAALQTLSAQRSDLSSGLACVLIDEAQFLTPEQVDQALAIAVLDEIPVVAFGIRTDFRTKAFPGSQRLMEVAHSLQEMKTICRCGNKAIFNARLGEQGIIREGEQVMIDGDSARYEALCARCYLAS
;
A
#
# COMPACT_ATOMS: atom_id res chain seq x y z
N MET A 1 2.98 11.84 -20.27
CA MET A 1 2.70 12.31 -18.91
C MET A 1 2.39 11.11 -18.03
N SER A 2 3.24 10.85 -17.08
CA SER A 2 3.11 9.74 -16.14
C SER A 2 2.00 10.01 -15.13
N LYS A 3 1.54 8.98 -14.41
CA LYS A 3 0.35 9.04 -13.56
C LYS A 3 0.62 8.46 -12.18
N LEU A 4 -0.09 9.00 -11.18
CA LEU A 4 -0.26 8.37 -9.88
C LEU A 4 -1.47 7.44 -9.93
N PHE A 5 -1.25 6.16 -9.62
CA PHE A 5 -2.29 5.13 -9.54
C PHE A 5 -2.49 4.72 -8.09
N PHE A 6 -3.73 4.57 -7.66
CA PHE A 6 -4.05 3.97 -6.38
C PHE A 6 -4.82 2.66 -6.57
N ARG A 7 -4.17 1.54 -6.24
CA ARG A 7 -4.76 0.21 -6.24
C ARG A 7 -5.10 -0.19 -4.81
N TYR A 8 -6.37 -0.14 -4.48
CA TYR A 8 -6.84 -0.38 -3.13
C TYR A 8 -7.77 -1.59 -3.05
N GLY A 9 -7.83 -2.21 -1.89
CA GLY A 9 -8.76 -3.31 -1.62
C GLY A 9 -8.72 -3.72 -0.17
N ALA A 10 -9.72 -4.47 0.28
CA ALA A 10 -9.70 -5.04 1.62
C ALA A 10 -8.48 -5.96 1.81
N MET A 11 -8.19 -6.33 3.04
CA MET A 11 -7.15 -7.32 3.33
C MET A 11 -7.41 -8.58 2.50
N ASN A 12 -6.36 -9.27 2.11
CA ASN A 12 -6.43 -10.49 1.30
C ASN A 12 -6.89 -10.31 -0.17
N SER A 13 -6.90 -9.07 -0.68
CA SER A 13 -7.21 -8.80 -2.09
C SER A 13 -6.03 -9.00 -3.05
N GLY A 14 -4.89 -9.53 -2.57
CA GLY A 14 -3.73 -9.83 -3.42
C GLY A 14 -2.86 -8.62 -3.78
N LYS A 15 -2.92 -7.51 -3.02
CA LYS A 15 -2.18 -6.27 -3.28
C LYS A 15 -0.68 -6.49 -3.45
N SER A 16 -0.02 -7.08 -2.43
CA SER A 16 1.43 -7.31 -2.46
C SER A 16 1.83 -8.27 -3.59
N THR A 17 1.01 -9.28 -3.89
CA THR A 17 1.24 -10.17 -5.04
C THR A 17 1.19 -9.41 -6.36
N ALA A 18 0.17 -8.57 -6.56
CA ALA A 18 0.04 -7.76 -7.77
C ALA A 18 1.16 -6.73 -7.90
N MET A 19 1.62 -6.15 -6.77
CA MET A 19 2.76 -5.23 -6.77
C MET A 19 4.05 -5.94 -7.19
N LEU A 20 4.35 -7.10 -6.63
CA LEU A 20 5.54 -7.87 -6.99
C LEU A 20 5.49 -8.34 -8.45
N GLN A 21 4.30 -8.66 -8.97
CA GLN A 21 4.13 -8.97 -10.39
C GLN A 21 4.41 -7.75 -11.28
N VAL A 22 3.97 -6.55 -10.89
CA VAL A 22 4.29 -5.31 -11.62
C VAL A 22 5.80 -5.07 -11.61
N ALA A 23 6.46 -5.21 -10.45
CA ALA A 23 7.92 -5.07 -10.36
C ALA A 23 8.64 -6.03 -11.31
N HIS A 24 8.28 -7.30 -11.27
CA HIS A 24 8.86 -8.33 -12.14
C HIS A 24 8.67 -8.00 -13.63
N ASN A 25 7.49 -7.54 -14.05
CA ASN A 25 7.21 -7.19 -15.45
C ASN A 25 8.09 -6.04 -15.98
N TYR A 26 8.46 -5.09 -15.13
CA TYR A 26 9.43 -4.03 -15.49
C TYR A 26 10.83 -4.60 -15.60
N GLU A 27 11.24 -5.40 -14.62
CA GLU A 27 12.59 -5.97 -14.53
C GLU A 27 12.91 -6.95 -15.67
N GLU A 28 11.92 -7.74 -16.11
CA GLU A 28 12.04 -8.59 -17.32
C GLU A 28 12.36 -7.80 -18.60
N ARG A 29 12.18 -6.49 -18.57
CA ARG A 29 12.44 -5.55 -19.67
C ARG A 29 13.64 -4.66 -19.39
N ASP A 30 14.50 -5.03 -18.45
CA ASP A 30 15.67 -4.23 -18.01
C ASP A 30 15.27 -2.82 -17.55
N GLN A 31 14.06 -2.64 -17.03
CA GLN A 31 13.54 -1.39 -16.49
C GLN A 31 13.62 -1.37 -14.97
N SER A 32 14.31 -0.39 -14.43
CA SER A 32 14.54 -0.29 -12.98
C SER A 32 13.30 0.21 -12.24
N VAL A 33 12.95 -0.46 -11.15
CA VAL A 33 11.87 -0.06 -10.25
C VAL A 33 12.38 0.15 -8.84
N VAL A 34 11.69 0.99 -8.07
CA VAL A 34 11.94 1.16 -6.64
C VAL A 34 10.69 0.76 -5.87
N LEU A 35 10.87 -0.16 -4.92
CA LEU A 35 9.85 -0.60 -3.99
C LEU A 35 9.99 0.18 -2.69
N VAL A 36 8.94 0.92 -2.34
CA VAL A 36 8.85 1.72 -1.12
C VAL A 36 7.88 1.04 -0.16
N LYS A 37 8.26 0.95 1.11
CA LYS A 37 7.41 0.49 2.19
C LYS A 37 7.39 1.51 3.31
N SER A 38 6.23 1.75 3.93
CA SER A 38 6.16 2.61 5.11
C SER A 38 6.81 1.92 6.31
N SER A 39 7.66 2.63 7.05
CA SER A 39 8.27 2.13 8.29
C SER A 39 7.27 1.97 9.44
N VAL A 40 6.05 2.50 9.30
CA VAL A 40 4.94 2.29 10.25
C VAL A 40 4.43 0.84 10.19
N ASP A 41 4.57 0.18 9.02
CA ASP A 41 4.26 -1.24 8.90
C ASP A 41 5.43 -2.10 9.36
N THR A 42 5.37 -2.58 10.60
CA THR A 42 6.39 -3.46 11.20
C THR A 42 6.28 -4.90 10.72
N LYS A 43 5.20 -5.25 10.00
CA LYS A 43 4.98 -6.60 9.50
C LYS A 43 6.00 -7.00 8.44
N GLY A 44 6.87 -7.96 8.79
CA GLY A 44 7.92 -8.45 7.89
C GLY A 44 9.13 -7.54 7.78
N ASP A 45 9.32 -6.60 8.72
CA ASP A 45 10.44 -5.65 8.77
C ASP A 45 10.58 -4.87 7.45
N ASP A 46 11.71 -5.01 6.75
CA ASP A 46 11.99 -4.40 5.46
C ASP A 46 11.48 -5.24 4.26
N GLN A 47 10.75 -6.32 4.51
CA GLN A 47 10.27 -7.21 3.46
C GLN A 47 8.81 -6.94 3.09
N ILE A 48 8.55 -7.02 1.81
CA ILE A 48 7.22 -7.08 1.22
C ILE A 48 6.90 -8.56 1.05
N VAL A 49 5.91 -9.04 1.79
CA VAL A 49 5.55 -10.47 1.83
C VAL A 49 4.20 -10.67 1.15
N SER A 50 4.20 -11.43 0.06
CA SER A 50 2.96 -11.89 -0.55
C SER A 50 2.44 -13.13 0.20
N ARG A 51 1.13 -13.30 0.28
CA ARG A 51 0.53 -14.51 0.86
C ARG A 51 0.81 -15.79 0.07
N LEU A 52 1.25 -15.67 -1.16
CA LEU A 52 1.69 -16.81 -1.98
C LEU A 52 3.13 -17.25 -1.68
N GLY A 53 3.77 -16.66 -0.66
CA GLY A 53 5.10 -17.01 -0.24
C GLY A 53 6.22 -16.27 -0.99
N VAL A 54 5.90 -15.41 -1.95
CA VAL A 54 6.90 -14.57 -2.60
C VAL A 54 7.24 -13.41 -1.67
N THR A 55 8.53 -13.25 -1.40
CA THR A 55 9.06 -12.16 -0.58
C THR A 55 10.06 -11.33 -1.38
N ARG A 56 10.10 -10.04 -1.12
CA ARG A 56 11.09 -9.14 -1.68
C ARG A 56 11.41 -8.04 -0.68
N ARG A 57 12.67 -7.70 -0.56
CA ARG A 57 13.11 -6.57 0.26
C ARG A 57 12.66 -5.25 -0.37
N ALA A 58 12.14 -4.33 0.43
CA ALA A 58 11.89 -2.97 0.01
C ALA A 58 13.21 -2.25 -0.25
N ASP A 59 13.27 -1.45 -1.31
CA ASP A 59 14.44 -0.64 -1.65
C ASP A 59 14.53 0.60 -0.74
N LEU A 60 13.38 1.10 -0.27
CA LEU A 60 13.27 2.26 0.58
C LEU A 60 12.23 2.02 1.69
N LEU A 61 12.66 2.16 2.96
CA LEU A 61 11.76 2.26 4.10
C LEU A 61 11.49 3.74 4.36
N LEU A 62 10.24 4.17 4.20
CA LEU A 62 9.84 5.55 4.30
C LEU A 62 9.21 5.84 5.67
N SER A 63 9.85 6.73 6.45
CA SER A 63 9.32 7.19 7.74
C SER A 63 8.32 8.35 7.54
N PRO A 64 7.34 8.56 8.47
CA PRO A 64 6.30 9.59 8.31
C PRO A 64 6.83 11.02 8.15
N GLY A 65 7.98 11.35 8.75
CA GLY A 65 8.62 12.68 8.62
C GLY A 65 9.60 12.81 7.45
N GLN A 66 9.77 11.77 6.63
CA GLN A 66 10.76 11.75 5.56
C GLN A 66 10.12 12.24 4.26
N ASP A 67 10.85 13.08 3.52
CA ASP A 67 10.47 13.50 2.17
C ASP A 67 10.72 12.35 1.18
N LEU A 68 9.65 11.86 0.54
CA LEU A 68 9.69 10.74 -0.39
C LEU A 68 10.53 11.07 -1.63
N ARG A 69 10.35 12.28 -2.19
CA ARG A 69 11.04 12.69 -3.41
C ARG A 69 12.55 12.83 -3.18
N ALA A 70 12.95 13.47 -2.09
CA ALA A 70 14.35 13.60 -1.70
C ALA A 70 14.99 12.24 -1.39
N ALA A 71 14.25 11.34 -0.73
CA ALA A 71 14.73 9.98 -0.45
C ALA A 71 14.97 9.18 -1.73
N LEU A 72 14.07 9.27 -2.72
CA LEU A 72 14.25 8.63 -4.03
C LEU A 72 15.43 9.20 -4.80
N GLN A 73 15.63 10.51 -4.78
CA GLN A 73 16.81 11.15 -5.41
C GLN A 73 18.11 10.65 -4.78
N THR A 74 18.16 10.59 -3.46
CA THR A 74 19.33 10.05 -2.73
C THR A 74 19.59 8.59 -3.09
N LEU A 75 18.55 7.76 -3.11
CA LEU A 75 18.66 6.36 -3.48
C LEU A 75 19.15 6.19 -4.92
N SER A 76 18.63 6.98 -5.86
CA SER A 76 19.03 6.93 -7.26
C SER A 76 20.50 7.34 -7.46
N ALA A 77 21.00 8.28 -6.67
CA ALA A 77 22.41 8.66 -6.71
C ALA A 77 23.36 7.58 -6.17
N GLN A 78 22.88 6.68 -5.32
CA GLN A 78 23.65 5.62 -4.67
C GLN A 78 23.62 4.29 -5.42
N ARG A 79 22.62 4.07 -6.28
CA ARG A 79 22.38 2.81 -6.98
C ARG A 79 22.75 2.93 -8.46
N SER A 80 23.78 2.19 -8.88
CA SER A 80 24.24 2.18 -10.26
C SER A 80 23.23 1.62 -11.26
N ASP A 81 22.37 0.70 -10.82
CA ASP A 81 21.29 0.13 -11.64
C ASP A 81 20.16 1.13 -11.93
N LEU A 82 20.09 2.25 -11.19
CA LEU A 82 19.19 3.36 -11.46
C LEU A 82 19.81 4.46 -12.33
N SER A 83 21.06 4.31 -12.77
CA SER A 83 21.77 5.31 -13.59
C SER A 83 21.13 5.54 -14.96
N SER A 84 20.43 4.55 -15.50
CA SER A 84 19.65 4.66 -16.75
C SER A 84 18.28 5.31 -16.57
N GLY A 85 17.93 5.67 -15.35
CA GLY A 85 16.64 6.24 -14.96
C GLY A 85 15.75 5.26 -14.22
N LEU A 86 14.85 5.83 -13.40
CA LEU A 86 13.83 5.09 -12.65
C LEU A 86 12.56 4.97 -13.48
N ALA A 87 12.15 3.75 -13.80
CA ALA A 87 11.00 3.48 -14.67
C ALA A 87 9.66 3.50 -13.92
N CYS A 88 9.64 3.14 -12.63
CA CYS A 88 8.42 3.12 -11.83
C CYS A 88 8.74 3.13 -10.33
N VAL A 89 7.87 3.77 -9.54
CA VAL A 89 7.86 3.67 -8.08
C VAL A 89 6.63 2.86 -7.66
N LEU A 90 6.84 1.83 -6.85
CA LEU A 90 5.81 0.98 -6.29
C LEU A 90 5.78 1.17 -4.77
N ILE A 91 4.63 1.55 -4.22
CA ILE A 91 4.49 1.84 -2.78
C ILE A 91 3.55 0.80 -2.16
N ASP A 92 4.07 0.01 -1.21
CA ASP A 92 3.25 -0.91 -0.41
C ASP A 92 2.72 -0.23 0.84
N GLU A 93 1.58 -0.73 1.33
CA GLU A 93 0.87 -0.25 2.52
C GLU A 93 0.71 1.29 2.53
N ALA A 94 0.36 1.84 1.35
CA ALA A 94 0.31 3.28 1.09
C ALA A 94 -0.71 4.05 1.96
N GLN A 95 -1.60 3.37 2.68
CA GLN A 95 -2.45 4.00 3.69
C GLN A 95 -1.68 4.65 4.83
N PHE A 96 -0.45 4.21 5.08
CA PHE A 96 0.42 4.76 6.12
C PHE A 96 1.24 5.97 5.67
N LEU A 97 1.15 6.37 4.42
CA LEU A 97 1.72 7.63 3.96
C LEU A 97 1.03 8.82 4.65
N THR A 98 1.79 9.88 4.89
CA THR A 98 1.17 11.17 5.23
C THR A 98 0.55 11.83 3.98
N PRO A 99 -0.41 12.76 4.12
CA PRO A 99 -0.94 13.51 2.99
C PRO A 99 0.16 14.20 2.17
N GLU A 100 1.18 14.74 2.84
CA GLU A 100 2.33 15.40 2.21
C GLU A 100 3.15 14.40 1.35
N GLN A 101 3.35 13.17 1.84
CA GLN A 101 4.04 12.12 1.08
C GLN A 101 3.22 11.68 -0.14
N VAL A 102 1.91 11.71 -0.05
CA VAL A 102 1.03 11.47 -1.22
C VAL A 102 1.15 12.60 -2.24
N ASP A 103 1.22 13.86 -1.79
CA ASP A 103 1.44 15.00 -2.69
C ASP A 103 2.83 14.94 -3.34
N GLN A 104 3.85 14.46 -2.64
CA GLN A 104 5.17 14.18 -3.21
C GLN A 104 5.12 13.04 -4.24
N ALA A 105 4.35 11.97 -3.99
CA ALA A 105 4.12 10.90 -4.95
C ALA A 105 3.43 11.41 -6.23
N LEU A 106 2.49 12.34 -6.10
CA LEU A 106 1.86 13.03 -7.23
C LEU A 106 2.91 13.87 -7.99
N ALA A 107 3.76 14.63 -7.29
CA ALA A 107 4.81 15.43 -7.89
C ALA A 107 5.82 14.57 -8.66
N ILE A 108 6.24 13.42 -8.11
CA ILE A 108 7.09 12.45 -8.80
C ILE A 108 6.42 11.99 -10.11
N ALA A 109 5.13 11.67 -10.06
CA ALA A 109 4.42 11.22 -11.25
C ALA A 109 4.33 12.30 -12.34
N VAL A 110 4.07 13.54 -11.95
CA VAL A 110 3.76 14.63 -12.91
C VAL A 110 5.00 15.42 -13.31
N LEU A 111 5.88 15.75 -12.36
CA LEU A 111 7.02 16.64 -12.59
C LEU A 111 8.28 15.86 -12.95
N ASP A 112 8.50 14.70 -12.34
CA ASP A 112 9.66 13.85 -12.65
C ASP A 112 9.33 12.83 -13.76
N GLU A 113 8.07 12.77 -14.20
CA GLU A 113 7.55 11.88 -15.24
C GLU A 113 7.75 10.39 -14.95
N ILE A 114 7.81 10.00 -13.67
CA ILE A 114 7.98 8.62 -13.21
C ILE A 114 6.62 8.08 -12.74
N PRO A 115 6.06 7.01 -13.34
CA PRO A 115 4.83 6.41 -12.87
C PRO A 115 4.93 5.97 -11.40
N VAL A 116 3.91 6.29 -10.61
CA VAL A 116 3.81 5.85 -9.21
C VAL A 116 2.57 4.99 -9.03
N VAL A 117 2.74 3.78 -8.51
CA VAL A 117 1.62 2.87 -8.21
C VAL A 117 1.60 2.60 -6.71
N ALA A 118 0.62 3.17 -6.03
CA ALA A 118 0.39 2.99 -4.61
C ALA A 118 -0.60 1.83 -4.36
N PHE A 119 -0.24 0.91 -3.47
CA PHE A 119 -1.06 -0.21 -3.04
C PHE A 119 -1.42 -0.04 -1.57
N GLY A 120 -2.71 -0.19 -1.22
CA GLY A 120 -3.12 -0.01 0.17
C GLY A 120 -4.56 -0.43 0.46
N ILE A 121 -4.96 -0.26 1.72
CA ILE A 121 -6.34 -0.41 2.16
C ILE A 121 -7.01 0.97 2.23
N ARG A 122 -8.31 1.01 1.99
CA ARG A 122 -9.06 2.28 2.00
C ARG A 122 -9.34 2.77 3.42
N THR A 123 -9.84 1.88 4.27
CA THR A 123 -10.33 2.20 5.61
C THR A 123 -9.77 1.23 6.65
N ASP A 124 -9.72 1.67 7.89
CA ASP A 124 -9.44 0.83 9.05
C ASP A 124 -10.63 -0.10 9.39
N PHE A 125 -10.51 -0.82 10.51
CA PHE A 125 -11.54 -1.74 11.01
C PHE A 125 -12.81 -1.01 11.49
N ARG A 126 -12.74 0.29 11.78
CA ARG A 126 -13.88 1.17 12.14
C ARG A 126 -14.54 1.79 10.93
N THR A 127 -14.14 1.42 9.73
CA THR A 127 -14.57 2.01 8.46
C THR A 127 -14.15 3.47 8.24
N LYS A 128 -13.17 3.96 9.00
CA LYS A 128 -12.61 5.30 8.85
C LYS A 128 -11.43 5.27 7.88
N ALA A 129 -11.36 6.26 7.00
CA ALA A 129 -10.24 6.35 6.07
C ALA A 129 -8.92 6.61 6.81
N PHE A 130 -7.85 6.02 6.30
CA PHE A 130 -6.50 6.42 6.67
C PHE A 130 -6.16 7.75 5.97
N PRO A 131 -5.37 8.64 6.60
CA PRO A 131 -5.02 9.92 5.98
C PRO A 131 -4.37 9.79 4.61
N GLY A 132 -3.42 8.87 4.44
CA GLY A 132 -2.78 8.60 3.15
C GLY A 132 -3.76 8.08 2.10
N SER A 133 -4.65 7.15 2.48
CA SER A 133 -5.68 6.63 1.58
C SER A 133 -6.70 7.67 1.19
N GLN A 134 -7.11 8.53 2.13
CA GLN A 134 -8.00 9.65 1.83
C GLN A 134 -7.36 10.57 0.79
N ARG A 135 -6.11 10.97 1.00
CA ARG A 135 -5.41 11.85 0.07
C ARG A 135 -5.19 11.20 -1.30
N LEU A 136 -4.85 9.91 -1.35
CA LEU A 136 -4.75 9.15 -2.60
C LEU A 136 -6.08 9.11 -3.37
N MET A 137 -7.21 8.93 -2.68
CA MET A 137 -8.54 8.98 -3.31
C MET A 137 -8.85 10.34 -3.92
N GLU A 138 -8.33 11.43 -3.34
CA GLU A 138 -8.56 12.80 -3.81
C GLU A 138 -7.72 13.14 -5.05
N VAL A 139 -6.46 12.67 -5.12
CA VAL A 139 -5.49 13.19 -6.10
C VAL A 139 -4.98 12.16 -7.12
N ALA A 140 -5.20 10.86 -6.92
CA ALA A 140 -4.71 9.86 -7.86
C ALA A 140 -5.41 9.98 -9.23
N HIS A 141 -4.65 9.88 -10.30
CA HIS A 141 -5.17 9.91 -11.67
C HIS A 141 -6.02 8.68 -12.02
N SER A 142 -5.78 7.56 -11.33
CA SER A 142 -6.51 6.31 -11.56
C SER A 142 -6.72 5.59 -10.24
N LEU A 143 -7.98 5.22 -9.99
CA LEU A 143 -8.41 4.46 -8.83
C LEU A 143 -8.84 3.06 -9.29
N GLN A 144 -8.19 2.02 -8.75
CA GLN A 144 -8.50 0.63 -9.09
C GLN A 144 -8.80 -0.18 -7.84
N GLU A 145 -10.04 -0.69 -7.74
CA GLU A 145 -10.41 -1.59 -6.65
C GLU A 145 -9.94 -3.02 -6.93
N MET A 146 -9.13 -3.56 -6.04
CA MET A 146 -8.74 -4.97 -6.02
C MET A 146 -9.74 -5.76 -5.18
N LYS A 147 -10.52 -6.59 -5.86
CA LYS A 147 -11.65 -7.30 -5.26
C LYS A 147 -11.20 -8.52 -4.45
N THR A 148 -11.90 -8.76 -3.34
CA THR A 148 -11.83 -10.01 -2.58
C THR A 148 -13.22 -10.39 -2.10
N ILE A 149 -13.38 -11.61 -1.60
CA ILE A 149 -14.68 -12.17 -1.21
C ILE A 149 -14.83 -12.24 0.31
N CYS A 150 -16.01 -11.96 0.78
CA CYS A 150 -16.47 -12.17 2.15
C CYS A 150 -16.78 -13.65 2.38
N ARG A 151 -16.78 -14.09 3.64
CA ARG A 151 -17.22 -15.46 4.04
C ARG A 151 -18.60 -15.87 3.53
N CYS A 152 -19.48 -14.93 3.21
CA CYS A 152 -20.80 -15.18 2.64
C CYS A 152 -20.82 -15.21 1.10
N GLY A 153 -19.65 -15.13 0.43
CA GLY A 153 -19.53 -15.14 -1.03
C GLY A 153 -19.68 -13.76 -1.72
N ASN A 154 -20.18 -12.73 -1.01
CA ASN A 154 -20.30 -11.38 -1.57
C ASN A 154 -18.94 -10.65 -1.60
N LYS A 155 -18.86 -9.58 -2.39
CA LYS A 155 -17.67 -8.72 -2.43
C LYS A 155 -17.38 -8.14 -1.04
N ALA A 156 -16.17 -8.35 -0.52
CA ALA A 156 -15.71 -7.75 0.72
C ALA A 156 -15.16 -6.35 0.46
N ILE A 157 -15.53 -5.40 1.33
CA ILE A 157 -15.11 -4.00 1.24
C ILE A 157 -14.58 -3.43 2.56
N PHE A 158 -14.79 -4.12 3.68
CA PHE A 158 -14.35 -3.72 5.01
C PHE A 158 -13.34 -4.72 5.58
N ASN A 159 -12.49 -4.23 6.47
CA ASN A 159 -11.56 -5.02 7.26
C ASN A 159 -12.07 -5.06 8.69
N ALA A 160 -12.71 -6.14 9.09
CA ALA A 160 -13.17 -6.30 10.46
C ALA A 160 -12.04 -6.80 11.35
N ARG A 161 -11.85 -6.18 12.52
CA ARG A 161 -11.01 -6.70 13.60
C ARG A 161 -11.87 -7.61 14.48
N LEU A 162 -11.45 -8.85 14.66
CA LEU A 162 -12.19 -9.86 15.42
C LEU A 162 -11.60 -10.00 16.82
N GLY A 163 -12.45 -9.92 17.83
CA GLY A 163 -12.19 -10.26 19.21
C GLY A 163 -12.96 -11.50 19.65
N GLU A 164 -12.86 -11.86 20.93
CA GLU A 164 -13.56 -13.02 21.50
C GLU A 164 -15.09 -12.90 21.43
N GLN A 165 -15.61 -11.67 21.51
CA GLN A 165 -17.05 -11.38 21.53
C GLN A 165 -17.62 -10.89 20.19
N GLY A 166 -16.83 -10.97 19.10
CA GLY A 166 -17.25 -10.51 17.77
C GLY A 166 -16.38 -9.39 17.20
N ILE A 167 -16.98 -8.50 16.38
CA ILE A 167 -16.25 -7.42 15.73
C ILE A 167 -15.94 -6.29 16.71
N ILE A 168 -14.66 -5.95 16.82
CA ILE A 168 -14.17 -4.78 17.56
C ILE A 168 -14.45 -3.52 16.72
N ARG A 169 -15.11 -2.54 17.33
CA ARG A 169 -15.51 -1.29 16.64
C ARG A 169 -14.79 -0.05 17.18
N GLU A 170 -14.05 -0.18 18.27
CA GLU A 170 -13.33 0.88 18.96
C GLU A 170 -11.86 0.52 19.15
N GLY A 171 -11.00 1.51 19.36
CA GLY A 171 -9.56 1.33 19.58
C GLY A 171 -8.70 2.08 18.58
N GLU A 172 -7.40 1.99 18.73
CA GLU A 172 -6.41 2.66 17.88
C GLU A 172 -6.46 2.15 16.43
N GLN A 173 -6.24 3.08 15.49
CA GLN A 173 -6.27 2.79 14.05
C GLN A 173 -5.17 1.80 13.63
N VAL A 174 -4.00 1.95 14.21
CA VAL A 174 -2.83 1.09 14.00
C VAL A 174 -2.51 0.41 15.32
N MET A 175 -2.39 -0.91 15.31
CA MET A 175 -1.83 -1.65 16.43
C MET A 175 -0.38 -2.00 16.08
N ILE A 176 0.53 -1.51 16.90
CA ILE A 176 1.95 -1.84 16.84
C ILE A 176 2.17 -3.02 17.78
N ASP A 177 2.58 -4.12 17.22
CA ASP A 177 3.11 -5.35 17.85
C ASP A 177 2.39 -6.02 19.03
N GLY A 178 2.30 -7.32 18.91
CA GLY A 178 2.14 -8.30 20.01
C GLY A 178 0.75 -8.90 20.16
N ASP A 179 -0.28 -8.30 19.63
CA ASP A 179 -1.61 -8.87 19.76
C ASP A 179 -1.99 -9.62 18.47
N SER A 180 -2.41 -10.86 18.63
CA SER A 180 -2.92 -11.73 17.58
C SER A 180 -4.25 -11.23 17.00
N ALA A 181 -4.35 -9.92 16.72
CA ALA A 181 -5.55 -9.33 16.16
C ALA A 181 -5.89 -10.00 14.84
N ARG A 182 -6.93 -10.77 14.84
CA ARG A 182 -7.43 -11.44 13.65
C ARG A 182 -8.26 -10.46 12.84
N TYR A 183 -7.86 -10.25 11.59
CA TYR A 183 -8.62 -9.44 10.66
C TYR A 183 -9.31 -10.32 9.61
N GLU A 184 -10.55 -9.95 9.28
CA GLU A 184 -11.35 -10.61 8.25
C GLU A 184 -11.91 -9.59 7.25
N ALA A 185 -11.83 -9.90 5.96
CA ALA A 185 -12.43 -9.09 4.91
C ALA A 185 -13.93 -9.40 4.80
N LEU A 186 -14.78 -8.42 5.06
CA LEU A 186 -16.24 -8.58 5.10
C LEU A 186 -16.98 -7.67 4.12
N CYS A 187 -18.12 -8.15 3.62
CA CYS A 187 -19.10 -7.29 2.96
C CYS A 187 -19.85 -6.42 3.99
N ALA A 188 -20.52 -5.37 3.53
CA ALA A 188 -21.26 -4.46 4.40
C ALA A 188 -22.31 -5.19 5.27
N ARG A 189 -23.06 -6.14 4.69
CA ARG A 189 -24.07 -6.91 5.43
C ARG A 189 -23.44 -7.69 6.58
N CYS A 190 -22.38 -8.46 6.32
CA CYS A 190 -21.72 -9.25 7.36
C CYS A 190 -21.02 -8.39 8.41
N TYR A 191 -20.50 -7.23 8.02
CA TYR A 191 -19.87 -6.29 8.95
C TYR A 191 -20.91 -5.66 9.91
N LEU A 192 -22.10 -5.29 9.40
CA LEU A 192 -23.14 -4.64 10.20
C LEU A 192 -23.94 -5.62 11.07
N ALA A 193 -24.09 -6.89 10.65
CA ALA A 193 -24.86 -7.91 11.34
C ALA A 193 -24.07 -8.69 12.41
N SER A 194 -22.80 -8.36 12.61
CA SER A 194 -21.91 -9.06 13.57
C SER A 194 -21.64 -8.20 14.78
#